data_7e46bb63f73904540ef8d12f651dc457
#
_entry.id   7e46bb63f73904540ef8d12f651dc457
#
_cell.length_a   1.000
_cell.length_b   1.000
_cell.length_c   1.000
_cell.angle_alpha   90.00
_cell.angle_beta   90.00
_cell.angle_gamma   90.00
#
_symmetry.space_group_name_H-M   'P 1'
#
loop_
_entity.id
_entity.type
_entity.pdbx_description
1 polymer ?
#
loop_
_entity_poly.entity_id
_entity_poly.type
_entity_poly.pdbx_seq_one_letter_code
_entity_poly.pdbx_strand_id
1 'polypeptide(L)'
;EADARDEQHDFHFASVDQSRYTVMFFTDLHLTNSSEKRDLDHYRSIALASISDEAAQASARGPVYSLNLGDLSHDLYWYQYDFDVSSAKRFLEQNGFPTLLYSIPGNHDNDGATPAGAGVDRRAEHLYRRTFGPTYYAMNIGDVHWIMMDNIIYKNTPGKGKKNVGVVGARDYDKGFTPEQLAWLRRDLATVDASKT
;
A
#
# COMPACT_ATOMS: atom_id res chain seq x y z
N GLU A 1 32.49 19.47 11.52
CA GLU A 1 31.71 20.24 10.55
C GLU A 1 31.25 19.27 9.47
N ALA A 2 29.99 18.87 9.52
CA ALA A 2 29.41 18.01 8.52
C ALA A 2 29.10 18.87 7.30
N ASP A 3 29.74 18.55 6.18
CA ASP A 3 29.47 19.13 4.87
C ASP A 3 28.02 18.78 4.49
N ALA A 4 27.12 19.73 4.68
CA ALA A 4 25.76 19.61 4.18
C ALA A 4 25.84 19.77 2.65
N ARG A 5 25.95 18.64 1.95
CA ARG A 5 25.74 18.63 0.51
C ARG A 5 24.28 18.95 0.27
N ASP A 6 24.04 20.12 -0.29
CA ASP A 6 22.77 20.44 -0.93
C ASP A 6 22.54 19.41 -2.04
N GLU A 7 21.79 18.37 -1.74
CA GLU A 7 21.29 17.47 -2.77
C GLU A 7 20.24 18.25 -3.57
N GLN A 8 20.66 18.73 -4.73
CA GLN A 8 19.75 19.40 -5.66
C GLN A 8 18.82 18.32 -6.26
N HIS A 9 17.56 18.35 -5.86
CA HIS A 9 16.54 17.49 -6.43
C HIS A 9 15.80 18.24 -7.54
N ASP A 10 15.95 17.78 -8.77
CA ASP A 10 15.18 18.29 -9.91
C ASP A 10 13.81 17.61 -9.92
N PHE A 11 12.75 18.42 -9.77
CA PHE A 11 11.38 17.96 -9.90
C PHE A 11 10.85 18.34 -11.28
N HIS A 12 10.41 17.35 -12.02
CA HIS A 12 9.72 17.58 -13.28
C HIS A 12 8.22 17.51 -13.08
N PHE A 13 7.53 18.62 -13.37
CA PHE A 13 6.08 18.68 -13.37
C PHE A 13 5.59 18.62 -14.82
N ALA A 14 4.76 17.64 -15.13
CA ALA A 14 4.05 17.58 -16.38
C ALA A 14 2.56 17.78 -16.12
N SER A 15 1.92 18.70 -16.86
CA SER A 15 0.47 18.80 -16.87
C SER A 15 -0.08 17.65 -17.70
N VAL A 16 -0.94 16.83 -17.09
CA VAL A 16 -1.59 15.70 -17.75
C VAL A 16 -3.09 15.95 -17.76
N ASP A 17 -3.72 15.80 -18.92
CA ASP A 17 -5.18 15.83 -19.01
C ASP A 17 -5.75 14.62 -18.27
N GLN A 18 -6.50 14.89 -17.22
CA GLN A 18 -7.16 13.90 -16.37
C GLN A 18 -8.67 13.83 -16.59
N SER A 19 -9.20 14.43 -17.67
CA SER A 19 -10.63 14.36 -18.00
C SER A 19 -11.08 12.93 -18.29
N ARG A 20 -10.13 12.10 -18.72
CA ARG A 20 -10.31 10.64 -18.91
C ARG A 20 -9.09 9.93 -18.35
N TYR A 21 -9.30 8.95 -17.51
CA TYR A 21 -8.24 8.13 -16.95
C TYR A 21 -8.74 6.70 -16.68
N THR A 22 -7.81 5.81 -16.48
CA THR A 22 -8.08 4.44 -16.08
C THR A 22 -7.49 4.19 -14.69
N VAL A 23 -8.22 3.52 -13.82
CA VAL A 23 -7.72 3.03 -12.53
C VAL A 23 -7.71 1.51 -12.57
N MET A 24 -6.54 0.94 -12.34
CA MET A 24 -6.35 -0.49 -12.17
C MET A 24 -6.31 -0.80 -10.68
N PHE A 25 -7.19 -1.71 -10.24
CA PHE A 25 -7.25 -2.13 -8.84
C PHE A 25 -6.51 -3.45 -8.65
N PHE A 26 -5.70 -3.50 -7.62
CA PHE A 26 -5.02 -4.70 -7.14
C PHE A 26 -5.37 -4.93 -5.68
N THR A 27 -5.45 -6.18 -5.31
CA THR A 27 -5.66 -6.59 -3.91
C THR A 27 -5.07 -7.97 -3.71
N ASP A 28 -4.65 -8.26 -2.48
CA ASP A 28 -4.25 -9.60 -2.07
C ASP A 28 -3.15 -10.22 -2.94
N LEU A 29 -2.14 -9.45 -3.35
CA LEU A 29 -1.02 -9.97 -4.11
C LEU A 29 -0.16 -10.94 -3.28
N HIS A 30 -0.11 -10.75 -1.95
CA HIS A 30 0.60 -11.61 -1.01
C HIS A 30 2.02 -11.98 -1.45
N LEU A 31 2.73 -11.01 -2.02
CA LEU A 31 4.09 -11.24 -2.51
C LEU A 31 5.00 -11.68 -1.37
N THR A 32 5.70 -12.77 -1.59
CA THR A 32 6.63 -13.34 -0.63
C THR A 32 7.74 -14.12 -1.31
N ASN A 33 8.94 -14.07 -0.72
CA ASN A 33 10.09 -14.88 -1.14
C ASN A 33 10.11 -16.23 -0.40
N SER A 34 8.97 -16.90 -0.29
CA SER A 34 8.88 -18.19 0.37
C SER A 34 9.74 -19.25 -0.35
N SER A 35 10.02 -20.37 0.34
CA SER A 35 10.79 -21.48 -0.23
C SER A 35 10.13 -22.06 -1.50
N GLU A 36 8.84 -21.88 -1.65
CA GLU A 36 8.09 -22.32 -2.82
C GLU A 36 8.27 -21.39 -4.03
N LYS A 37 8.66 -20.13 -3.82
CA LYS A 37 8.95 -19.07 -4.82
C LYS A 37 7.87 -18.85 -5.89
N ARG A 38 6.76 -19.52 -5.79
CA ARG A 38 5.71 -19.51 -6.83
C ARG A 38 5.12 -18.13 -7.02
N ASP A 39 4.94 -17.37 -5.94
CA ASP A 39 4.27 -16.07 -6.02
C ASP A 39 5.07 -15.07 -6.84
N LEU A 40 6.37 -14.96 -6.59
CA LEU A 40 7.24 -14.04 -7.35
C LEU A 40 7.45 -14.50 -8.79
N ASP A 41 7.64 -15.79 -9.01
CA ASP A 41 7.86 -16.35 -10.34
C ASP A 41 6.56 -16.29 -11.17
N HIS A 42 5.41 -16.58 -10.56
CA HIS A 42 4.11 -16.44 -11.18
C HIS A 42 3.83 -14.99 -11.57
N TYR A 43 4.11 -14.06 -10.66
CA TYR A 43 3.97 -12.64 -10.94
C TYR A 43 4.80 -12.22 -12.17
N ARG A 44 6.10 -12.59 -12.21
CA ARG A 44 6.98 -12.24 -13.33
C ARG A 44 6.55 -12.85 -14.64
N SER A 45 6.18 -14.14 -14.63
CA SER A 45 5.96 -14.92 -15.84
C SER A 45 4.57 -14.75 -16.42
N ILE A 46 3.58 -14.40 -15.63
CA ILE A 46 2.17 -14.38 -16.04
C ILE A 46 1.52 -13.03 -15.70
N ALA A 47 1.47 -12.67 -14.42
CA ALA A 47 0.69 -11.51 -13.99
C ALA A 47 1.24 -10.20 -14.56
N LEU A 48 2.57 -10.01 -14.52
CA LEU A 48 3.20 -8.78 -15.00
C LEU A 48 2.95 -8.53 -16.48
N ALA A 49 2.99 -9.55 -17.32
CA ALA A 49 2.70 -9.42 -18.75
C ALA A 49 1.27 -8.93 -18.98
N SER A 50 0.28 -9.56 -18.35
CA SER A 50 -1.12 -9.14 -18.42
C SER A 50 -1.32 -7.70 -17.91
N ILE A 51 -0.73 -7.35 -16.75
CA ILE A 51 -0.81 -6.00 -16.18
C ILE A 51 -0.23 -4.97 -17.16
N SER A 52 0.93 -5.27 -17.76
CA SER A 52 1.61 -4.38 -18.70
C SER A 52 0.81 -4.19 -19.97
N ASP A 53 0.23 -5.24 -20.52
CA ASP A 53 -0.61 -5.19 -21.71
C ASP A 53 -1.88 -4.36 -21.46
N GLU A 54 -2.56 -4.57 -20.34
CA GLU A 54 -3.75 -3.80 -19.97
C GLU A 54 -3.39 -2.32 -19.73
N ALA A 55 -2.29 -2.04 -19.04
CA ALA A 55 -1.82 -0.68 -18.82
C ALA A 55 -1.48 0.02 -20.15
N ALA A 56 -0.83 -0.67 -21.08
CA ALA A 56 -0.50 -0.13 -22.41
C ALA A 56 -1.76 0.18 -23.22
N GLN A 57 -2.74 -0.72 -23.22
CA GLN A 57 -4.02 -0.50 -23.90
C GLN A 57 -4.82 0.66 -23.25
N ALA A 58 -4.81 0.76 -21.93
CA ALA A 58 -5.48 1.82 -21.20
C ALA A 58 -4.81 3.19 -21.44
N SER A 59 -3.47 3.23 -21.51
CA SER A 59 -2.71 4.47 -21.70
C SER A 59 -2.98 5.16 -23.04
N ALA A 60 -3.43 4.42 -24.04
CA ALA A 60 -3.88 4.99 -25.31
C ALA A 60 -5.14 5.87 -25.17
N ARG A 61 -5.85 5.78 -24.04
CA ARG A 61 -7.09 6.52 -23.76
C ARG A 61 -6.92 7.63 -22.71
N GLY A 62 -5.78 7.70 -22.05
CA GLY A 62 -5.46 8.67 -20.99
C GLY A 62 -4.54 8.10 -19.94
N PRO A 63 -4.26 8.85 -18.87
CA PRO A 63 -3.42 8.40 -17.77
C PRO A 63 -3.94 7.11 -17.13
N VAL A 64 -3.01 6.27 -16.64
CA VAL A 64 -3.32 5.04 -15.92
C VAL A 64 -2.74 5.13 -14.51
N TYR A 65 -3.58 4.88 -13.53
CA TYR A 65 -3.22 4.83 -12.11
C TYR A 65 -3.48 3.43 -11.57
N SER A 66 -2.70 3.03 -10.58
CA SER A 66 -2.89 1.76 -9.89
C SER A 66 -3.17 1.99 -8.42
N LEU A 67 -4.19 1.31 -7.89
CA LEU A 67 -4.57 1.33 -6.49
C LEU A 67 -4.46 -0.09 -5.93
N ASN A 68 -3.55 -0.28 -4.97
CA ASN A 68 -3.51 -1.50 -4.17
C ASN A 68 -4.42 -1.35 -2.95
N LEU A 69 -5.37 -2.25 -2.81
CA LEU A 69 -6.36 -2.26 -1.74
C LEU A 69 -5.93 -3.09 -0.53
N GLY A 70 -4.64 -3.37 -0.41
CA GLY A 70 -4.05 -4.07 0.72
C GLY A 70 -3.53 -5.45 0.40
N ASP A 71 -2.86 -6.04 1.39
CA ASP A 71 -2.22 -7.34 1.35
C ASP A 71 -1.23 -7.48 0.17
N LEU A 72 -0.41 -6.43 -0.01
CA LEU A 72 0.66 -6.43 -1.00
C LEU A 72 1.73 -7.47 -0.65
N SER A 73 2.09 -7.53 0.63
CA SER A 73 3.03 -8.50 1.19
C SER A 73 2.31 -9.51 2.07
N HIS A 74 3.05 -10.42 2.69
CA HIS A 74 2.49 -11.41 3.58
C HIS A 74 3.30 -11.48 4.88
N ASP A 75 2.81 -10.90 5.96
CA ASP A 75 3.47 -10.76 7.27
C ASP A 75 4.02 -12.06 7.86
N LEU A 76 3.39 -13.19 7.58
CA LEU A 76 3.85 -14.52 8.02
C LEU A 76 5.28 -14.83 7.59
N TYR A 77 5.71 -14.26 6.48
CA TYR A 77 6.98 -14.58 5.82
C TYR A 77 8.03 -13.48 5.96
N TRP A 78 7.70 -12.33 6.53
CA TRP A 78 8.62 -11.19 6.61
C TRP A 78 9.95 -11.57 7.26
N TYR A 79 9.89 -12.16 8.44
CA TYR A 79 11.09 -12.50 9.21
C TYR A 79 11.74 -13.82 8.78
N GLN A 80 10.94 -14.74 8.28
CA GLN A 80 11.44 -16.05 7.86
C GLN A 80 12.21 -15.96 6.54
N TYR A 81 11.80 -15.09 5.64
CA TYR A 81 12.36 -14.98 4.29
C TYR A 81 12.94 -13.61 3.97
N ASP A 82 13.06 -12.73 4.96
CA ASP A 82 13.55 -11.36 4.79
C ASP A 82 12.84 -10.62 3.64
N PHE A 83 11.51 -10.70 3.64
CA PHE A 83 10.70 -10.16 2.56
C PHE A 83 9.44 -9.49 3.13
N ASP A 84 9.57 -8.21 3.46
CA ASP A 84 8.53 -7.36 4.02
C ASP A 84 7.78 -6.53 2.93
N VAL A 85 6.94 -5.63 3.36
CA VAL A 85 6.18 -4.74 2.46
C VAL A 85 7.10 -3.86 1.60
N SER A 86 8.27 -3.46 2.10
CA SER A 86 9.23 -2.68 1.33
C SER A 86 9.91 -3.52 0.25
N SER A 87 10.16 -4.78 0.55
CA SER A 87 10.69 -5.76 -0.39
C SER A 87 9.69 -6.06 -1.50
N ALA A 88 8.40 -6.17 -1.16
CA ALA A 88 7.32 -6.35 -2.13
C ALA A 88 7.23 -5.16 -3.09
N LYS A 89 7.23 -3.93 -2.57
CA LYS A 89 7.25 -2.71 -3.41
C LYS A 89 8.47 -2.68 -4.33
N ARG A 90 9.66 -2.89 -3.79
CA ARG A 90 10.92 -2.92 -4.57
C ARG A 90 10.88 -4.00 -5.65
N PHE A 91 10.31 -5.17 -5.34
CA PHE A 91 10.13 -6.23 -6.32
C PHE A 91 9.28 -5.79 -7.51
N LEU A 92 8.16 -5.11 -7.28
CA LEU A 92 7.31 -4.56 -8.34
C LEU A 92 8.09 -3.56 -9.20
N GLU A 93 8.79 -2.62 -8.57
CA GLU A 93 9.60 -1.60 -9.26
C GLU A 93 10.71 -2.21 -10.10
N GLN A 94 11.44 -3.17 -9.55
CA GLN A 94 12.55 -3.85 -10.25
C GLN A 94 12.09 -4.74 -11.40
N ASN A 95 10.85 -5.18 -11.39
CA ASN A 95 10.29 -6.00 -12.45
C ASN A 95 9.41 -5.19 -13.42
N GLY A 96 9.48 -3.86 -13.38
CA GLY A 96 8.84 -3.00 -14.38
C GLY A 96 7.33 -2.87 -14.21
N PHE A 97 6.83 -2.78 -12.97
CA PHE A 97 5.42 -2.45 -12.77
C PHE A 97 5.07 -1.16 -13.51
N PRO A 98 4.05 -1.16 -14.39
CA PRO A 98 3.96 -0.18 -15.46
C PRO A 98 3.41 1.19 -15.05
N THR A 99 2.91 1.34 -13.83
CA THR A 99 2.23 2.55 -13.38
C THR A 99 2.65 2.97 -11.97
N LEU A 100 2.34 4.21 -11.61
CA LEU A 100 2.47 4.66 -10.23
C LEU A 100 1.46 3.92 -9.35
N LEU A 101 1.94 3.28 -8.28
CA LEU A 101 1.13 2.50 -7.35
C LEU A 101 0.80 3.31 -6.10
N TYR A 102 -0.47 3.68 -5.95
CA TYR A 102 -1.05 4.14 -4.69
C TYR A 102 -1.48 2.92 -3.86
N SER A 103 -1.41 3.01 -2.54
CA SER A 103 -1.67 1.84 -1.70
C SER A 103 -2.36 2.24 -0.40
N ILE A 104 -3.20 1.34 0.12
CA ILE A 104 -3.62 1.27 1.52
C ILE A 104 -3.14 -0.06 2.09
N PRO A 105 -2.91 -0.15 3.42
CA PRO A 105 -2.51 -1.41 4.03
C PRO A 105 -3.68 -2.39 4.12
N GLY A 106 -3.37 -3.67 3.97
CA GLY A 106 -4.22 -4.75 4.40
C GLY A 106 -3.75 -5.34 5.73
N ASN A 107 -4.40 -6.40 6.18
CA ASN A 107 -4.02 -7.03 7.45
C ASN A 107 -2.67 -7.75 7.39
N HIS A 108 -2.19 -8.11 6.21
CA HIS A 108 -0.88 -8.73 6.00
C HIS A 108 0.27 -7.74 5.77
N ASP A 109 -0.02 -6.44 5.69
CA ASP A 109 0.98 -5.38 5.57
C ASP A 109 1.36 -4.76 6.93
N ASN A 110 0.85 -5.34 8.02
CA ASN A 110 1.17 -4.98 9.39
C ASN A 110 2.23 -5.90 9.99
N ASP A 111 3.13 -5.34 10.81
CA ASP A 111 4.17 -6.13 11.49
C ASP A 111 3.59 -7.01 12.60
N GLY A 112 3.43 -8.29 12.29
CA GLY A 112 2.94 -9.29 13.23
C GLY A 112 3.83 -9.53 14.44
N ALA A 113 5.07 -9.08 14.44
CA ALA A 113 5.98 -9.16 15.59
C ALA A 113 5.78 -8.01 16.58
N THR A 114 5.00 -6.98 16.25
CA THR A 114 4.74 -5.84 17.12
C THR A 114 3.99 -6.27 18.38
N PRO A 115 4.53 -6.07 19.59
CA PRO A 115 3.85 -6.46 20.83
C PRO A 115 2.56 -5.66 21.05
N ALA A 116 1.54 -6.31 21.61
CA ALA A 116 0.32 -5.66 22.07
C ALA A 116 0.60 -4.48 23.03
N GLY A 117 -0.33 -3.58 23.17
CA GLY A 117 -0.24 -2.43 24.07
C GLY A 117 -0.62 -1.11 23.43
N ALA A 118 -0.43 -0.01 24.15
CA ALA A 118 -0.81 1.32 23.69
C ALA A 118 -0.15 1.66 22.33
N GLY A 119 -0.96 2.13 21.37
CA GLY A 119 -0.49 2.51 20.06
C GLY A 119 0.07 1.35 19.21
N VAL A 120 -0.33 0.12 19.50
CA VAL A 120 0.11 -1.07 18.74
C VAL A 120 -0.20 -0.95 17.27
N ASP A 121 -1.37 -0.48 16.93
CA ASP A 121 -1.82 -0.25 15.56
C ASP A 121 -0.79 0.56 14.75
N ARG A 122 -0.53 1.78 15.20
CA ARG A 122 0.47 2.64 14.56
C ARG A 122 1.89 2.05 14.54
N ARG A 123 2.26 1.26 15.57
CA ARG A 123 3.58 0.61 15.59
C ARG A 123 3.67 -0.54 14.60
N ALA A 124 2.58 -1.30 14.43
CA ALA A 124 2.53 -2.39 13.46
C ALA A 124 2.61 -1.90 12.01
N GLU A 125 2.14 -0.69 11.74
CA GLU A 125 2.19 -0.04 10.43
C GLU A 125 3.57 0.56 10.08
N HIS A 126 4.58 0.47 10.93
CA HIS A 126 5.81 1.27 10.78
C HIS A 126 6.55 1.02 9.45
N LEU A 127 6.62 -0.22 8.99
CA LEU A 127 7.26 -0.55 7.70
C LEU A 127 6.40 -0.06 6.53
N TYR A 128 5.09 -0.23 6.61
CA TYR A 128 4.18 0.28 5.60
C TYR A 128 4.32 1.82 5.47
N ARG A 129 4.28 2.54 6.58
CA ARG A 129 4.41 4.01 6.60
C ARG A 129 5.74 4.52 6.04
N ARG A 130 6.83 3.77 6.25
CA ARG A 130 8.13 4.11 5.66
C ARG A 130 8.20 3.83 4.17
N THR A 131 7.37 2.92 3.67
CA THR A 131 7.37 2.46 2.28
C THR A 131 6.42 3.26 1.41
N PHE A 132 5.22 3.53 1.88
CA PHE A 132 4.13 4.16 1.13
C PHE A 132 3.68 5.51 1.70
N GLY A 133 4.01 5.81 2.94
CA GLY A 133 3.54 7.02 3.63
C GLY A 133 2.31 6.76 4.50
N PRO A 134 1.33 7.67 4.53
CA PRO A 134 0.15 7.53 5.37
C PRO A 134 -0.69 6.30 5.01
N THR A 135 -1.33 5.68 6.02
CA THR A 135 -2.22 4.54 5.81
C THR A 135 -3.61 4.93 5.33
N TYR A 136 -3.97 6.20 5.49
CA TYR A 136 -5.19 6.79 4.93
C TYR A 136 -4.90 8.21 4.43
N TYR A 137 -5.49 8.57 3.30
CA TYR A 137 -5.28 9.85 2.63
C TYR A 137 -6.35 10.10 1.58
N ALA A 138 -6.37 11.32 1.03
CA ALA A 138 -7.21 11.65 -0.12
C ALA A 138 -6.35 12.22 -1.25
N MET A 139 -6.85 12.09 -2.47
CA MET A 139 -6.26 12.66 -3.68
C MET A 139 -7.33 12.97 -4.71
N ASN A 140 -7.08 13.95 -5.56
CA ASN A 140 -7.94 14.22 -6.71
C ASN A 140 -7.30 13.67 -7.99
N ILE A 141 -8.10 12.95 -8.77
CA ILE A 141 -7.75 12.57 -10.13
C ILE A 141 -8.88 13.05 -11.03
N GLY A 142 -8.60 14.03 -11.87
CA GLY A 142 -9.64 14.74 -12.61
C GLY A 142 -10.69 15.36 -11.67
N ASP A 143 -11.95 15.09 -11.96
CA ASP A 143 -13.10 15.59 -11.19
C ASP A 143 -13.52 14.63 -10.06
N VAL A 144 -12.71 13.62 -9.73
CA VAL A 144 -13.04 12.64 -8.69
C VAL A 144 -12.14 12.82 -7.47
N HIS A 145 -12.76 12.97 -6.32
CA HIS A 145 -12.09 12.96 -5.03
C HIS A 145 -12.01 11.54 -4.48
N TRP A 146 -10.81 10.97 -4.53
CA TRP A 146 -10.52 9.62 -4.06
C TRP A 146 -10.17 9.64 -2.58
N ILE A 147 -10.85 8.83 -1.78
CA ILE A 147 -10.60 8.71 -0.34
C ILE A 147 -10.12 7.28 -0.06
N MET A 148 -8.89 7.19 0.37
CA MET A 148 -8.21 5.95 0.72
C MET A 148 -8.26 5.77 2.23
N MET A 149 -8.89 4.69 2.71
CA MET A 149 -9.13 4.45 4.13
C MET A 149 -8.52 3.13 4.58
N ASP A 150 -7.89 3.15 5.76
CA ASP A 150 -7.38 1.95 6.42
C ASP A 150 -8.47 1.36 7.33
N ASN A 151 -8.92 0.17 7.02
CA ASN A 151 -9.97 -0.50 7.79
C ASN A 151 -9.45 -1.59 8.76
N ILE A 152 -8.15 -1.64 8.99
CA ILE A 152 -7.52 -2.58 9.91
C ILE A 152 -7.10 -1.84 11.18
N ILE A 153 -7.58 -2.28 12.34
CA ILE A 153 -7.14 -1.79 13.65
C ILE A 153 -6.38 -2.92 14.34
N TYR A 154 -5.06 -2.87 14.25
CA TYR A 154 -4.20 -3.94 14.71
C TYR A 154 -4.06 -3.95 16.25
N LYS A 155 -4.19 -5.12 16.87
CA LYS A 155 -4.18 -5.31 18.33
C LYS A 155 -3.06 -6.22 18.81
N ASN A 156 -2.79 -7.26 18.03
CA ASN A 156 -1.83 -8.32 18.33
C ASN A 156 -1.96 -8.87 19.78
N THR A 157 -3.21 -9.13 20.19
CA THR A 157 -3.51 -9.58 21.57
C THR A 157 -2.95 -10.99 21.81
N PRO A 158 -2.14 -11.22 22.84
CA PRO A 158 -1.60 -12.54 23.14
C PRO A 158 -2.69 -13.61 23.27
N GLY A 159 -2.49 -14.74 22.59
CA GLY A 159 -3.43 -15.87 22.61
C GLY A 159 -4.71 -15.69 21.78
N LYS A 160 -4.89 -14.53 21.17
CA LYS A 160 -5.95 -14.28 20.19
C LYS A 160 -5.37 -14.21 18.78
N GLY A 161 -6.23 -14.43 17.79
CA GLY A 161 -5.82 -14.42 16.39
C GLY A 161 -5.16 -15.72 15.92
N LYS A 162 -4.68 -15.72 14.68
CA LYS A 162 -4.00 -16.88 14.08
C LYS A 162 -2.53 -16.87 14.48
N LYS A 163 -2.03 -18.01 14.93
CA LYS A 163 -0.58 -18.18 15.13
C LYS A 163 0.14 -17.99 13.80
N ASN A 164 1.02 -17.02 13.76
CA ASN A 164 1.91 -16.86 12.64
C ASN A 164 3.10 -17.79 12.77
N VAL A 165 3.35 -18.61 11.75
CA VAL A 165 4.53 -19.48 11.72
C VAL A 165 5.76 -18.59 11.57
N GLY A 166 6.69 -18.67 12.54
CA GLY A 166 7.94 -17.91 12.51
C GLY A 166 7.85 -16.44 12.96
N VAL A 167 6.70 -15.95 13.41
CA VAL A 167 6.52 -14.59 13.90
C VAL A 167 6.10 -14.60 15.37
N VAL A 168 6.72 -13.75 16.18
CA VAL A 168 6.37 -13.56 17.59
C VAL A 168 5.13 -12.69 17.67
N GLY A 169 3.96 -13.30 17.72
CA GLY A 169 2.70 -12.57 17.87
C GLY A 169 1.52 -13.36 17.31
N ALA A 170 0.34 -12.97 17.77
CA ALA A 170 -0.90 -13.47 17.21
C ALA A 170 -1.48 -12.33 16.38
N ARG A 171 -1.63 -12.51 15.09
CA ARG A 171 -2.27 -11.53 14.22
C ARG A 171 -3.74 -11.38 14.63
N ASP A 172 -3.99 -10.41 15.50
CA ASP A 172 -5.31 -10.06 16.02
C ASP A 172 -5.61 -8.61 15.68
N TYR A 173 -6.71 -8.35 15.02
CA TYR A 173 -7.13 -7.01 14.59
C TYR A 173 -8.66 -6.92 14.56
N ASP A 174 -9.17 -5.70 14.73
CA ASP A 174 -10.56 -5.37 14.41
C ASP A 174 -10.66 -4.81 13.00
N LYS A 175 -11.85 -4.94 12.43
CA LYS A 175 -12.23 -4.27 11.18
C LYS A 175 -13.02 -3.02 11.51
N GLY A 176 -12.61 -1.89 10.95
CA GLY A 176 -13.27 -0.60 11.20
C GLY A 176 -12.33 0.56 11.00
N PHE A 177 -12.77 1.73 11.37
CA PHE A 177 -11.99 2.96 11.29
C PHE A 177 -11.77 3.56 12.66
N THR A 178 -10.58 4.08 12.92
CA THR A 178 -10.30 4.75 14.18
C THR A 178 -11.08 6.08 14.29
N PRO A 179 -11.33 6.57 15.51
CA PRO A 179 -11.94 7.90 15.70
C PRO A 179 -11.16 9.01 15.00
N GLU A 180 -9.83 8.90 14.97
CA GLU A 180 -8.92 9.84 14.32
C GLU A 180 -9.14 9.85 12.80
N GLN A 181 -9.25 8.68 12.17
CA GLN A 181 -9.56 8.57 10.74
C GLN A 181 -10.93 9.17 10.42
N LEU A 182 -11.94 8.88 11.22
CA LEU A 182 -13.29 9.44 11.02
C LEU A 182 -13.31 10.96 11.20
N ALA A 183 -12.55 11.48 12.16
CA ALA A 183 -12.43 12.92 12.34
C ALA A 183 -11.66 13.58 11.18
N TRP A 184 -10.63 12.92 10.65
CA TRP A 184 -9.93 13.35 9.45
C TRP A 184 -10.87 13.36 8.24
N LEU A 185 -11.60 12.26 8.00
CA LEU A 185 -12.54 12.14 6.89
C LEU A 185 -13.59 13.27 6.88
N ARG A 186 -14.14 13.62 8.04
CA ARG A 186 -15.10 14.75 8.13
C ARG A 186 -14.47 16.08 7.76
N ARG A 187 -13.23 16.31 8.15
CA ARG A 187 -12.50 17.56 7.76
C ARG A 187 -12.19 17.58 6.28
N ASP A 188 -11.75 16.46 5.74
CA ASP A 188 -11.44 16.30 4.32
C ASP A 188 -12.67 16.56 3.45
N LEU A 189 -13.77 15.89 3.73
CA LEU A 189 -15.04 16.08 3.01
C LEU A 189 -15.59 17.51 3.11
N ALA A 190 -15.29 18.23 4.19
CA ALA A 190 -15.69 19.62 4.33
C ALA A 190 -14.92 20.57 3.39
N THR A 191 -13.82 20.13 2.79
CA THR A 191 -13.04 20.90 1.82
C THR A 191 -13.42 20.63 0.38
N VAL A 192 -14.20 19.57 0.14
CA VAL A 192 -14.61 19.15 -1.21
C VAL A 192 -15.69 20.09 -1.75
N ASP A 193 -15.44 20.67 -2.91
CA ASP A 193 -16.42 21.46 -3.64
C ASP A 193 -17.26 20.54 -4.53
N ALA A 194 -18.43 20.13 -4.03
CA ALA A 194 -19.33 19.21 -4.74
C ALA A 194 -19.85 19.75 -6.10
N SER A 195 -19.58 21.01 -6.44
CA SER A 195 -19.88 21.54 -7.78
C SER A 195 -18.79 21.24 -8.81
N LYS A 196 -17.62 20.74 -8.35
CA LYS A 196 -16.44 20.49 -9.17
C LYS A 196 -15.96 19.03 -9.12
N THR A 197 -16.65 18.23 -8.31
CA THR A 197 -16.26 16.84 -8.05
C THR A 197 -17.40 15.90 -8.39
#